data_6419fac772802035dd9c1e6907021ae3
#
_entry.id   6419fac772802035dd9c1e6907021ae3
#
_cell.length_a   1.000
_cell.length_b   1.000
_cell.length_c   1.000
_cell.angle_alpha   90.00
_cell.angle_beta   90.00
_cell.angle_gamma   90.00
#
_symmetry.space_group_name_H-M   'P 1'
#
loop_
_entity.id
_entity.type
_entity.pdbx_description
1 polymer ?
#
loop_
_entity_poly.entity_id
_entity_poly.type
_entity_poly.pdbx_seq_one_letter_code
_entity_poly.pdbx_strand_id
1 'polypeptide(L)'
;MTRIQASGRSVLDVIRTRRSIPRMKPDPIPREVIEQLLDAAVWAPNHWMTEPWQFFVLEGEAKRCFAEMRRAVHRARLPDPDSPQAQNALEIAYRATLNTPVIIVVTSRVAEDPEVREEDFWATFGAAYAFMLGAWSMGIGTYFRSGALR
;
A
#
# COMPACT_ATOMS: atom_id res chain seq x y z
N MET A 1 -1.78 -3.04 25.29
CA MET A 1 -2.17 -2.81 23.88
C MET A 1 -2.67 -1.38 23.74
N THR A 2 -1.97 -0.54 23.00
CA THR A 2 -2.40 0.85 22.76
C THR A 2 -3.58 0.81 21.80
N ARG A 3 -4.71 1.36 22.23
CA ARG A 3 -5.94 1.41 21.42
C ARG A 3 -5.74 2.44 20.32
N ILE A 4 -5.65 2.00 19.07
CA ILE A 4 -5.60 2.89 17.91
C ILE A 4 -7.01 3.41 17.66
N GLN A 5 -7.22 4.71 17.81
CA GLN A 5 -8.51 5.39 17.62
C GLN A 5 -8.33 6.59 16.69
N ALA A 6 -9.42 6.95 15.98
CA ALA A 6 -9.44 8.16 15.17
C ALA A 6 -9.13 9.39 16.03
N SER A 7 -8.30 10.30 15.52
CA SER A 7 -7.73 11.42 16.27
C SER A 7 -8.69 12.60 16.53
N GLY A 8 -9.96 12.52 16.13
CA GLY A 8 -10.91 13.64 16.19
C GLY A 8 -10.57 14.80 15.23
N ARG A 9 -9.60 14.64 14.33
CA ARG A 9 -9.23 15.63 13.31
C ARG A 9 -10.35 15.78 12.28
N SER A 10 -10.54 17.00 11.78
CA SER A 10 -11.45 17.21 10.66
C SER A 10 -10.94 16.52 9.39
N VAL A 11 -11.84 16.20 8.46
CA VAL A 11 -11.46 15.62 7.16
C VAL A 11 -10.49 16.54 6.42
N LEU A 12 -10.70 17.86 6.47
CA LEU A 12 -9.82 18.83 5.84
C LEU A 12 -8.41 18.82 6.45
N ASP A 13 -8.30 18.64 7.76
CA ASP A 13 -6.99 18.55 8.42
C ASP A 13 -6.27 17.24 8.05
N VAL A 14 -6.99 16.13 7.98
CA VAL A 14 -6.44 14.84 7.52
C VAL A 14 -5.89 14.98 6.12
N ILE A 15 -6.67 15.54 5.18
CA ILE A 15 -6.25 15.74 3.78
C ILE A 15 -5.01 16.66 3.71
N ARG A 16 -5.02 17.78 4.43
CA ARG A 16 -3.93 18.78 4.38
C ARG A 16 -2.65 18.31 5.04
N THR A 17 -2.76 17.47 6.06
CA THR A 17 -1.60 17.06 6.88
C THR A 17 -1.05 15.69 6.53
N ARG A 18 -1.80 14.84 5.79
CA ARG A 18 -1.30 13.52 5.37
C ARG A 18 0.01 13.65 4.60
N ARG A 19 0.98 12.82 4.97
CA ARG A 19 2.28 12.73 4.28
C ARG A 19 2.60 11.28 3.93
N SER A 20 3.42 11.10 2.92
CA SER A 20 4.07 9.81 2.64
C SER A 20 5.19 9.58 3.65
N ILE A 21 5.12 8.47 4.36
CA ILE A 21 6.08 8.11 5.42
C ILE A 21 6.92 6.93 4.91
N PRO A 22 8.15 7.17 4.43
CA PRO A 22 8.99 6.12 3.85
C PRO A 22 9.65 5.21 4.90
N ARG A 23 9.81 5.69 6.13
CA ARG A 23 10.41 4.93 7.23
C ARG A 23 9.32 4.51 8.20
N MET A 24 9.00 3.23 8.20
CA MET A 24 7.98 2.64 9.06
C MET A 24 8.62 2.12 10.35
N LYS A 25 7.87 2.22 11.46
CA LYS A 25 8.16 1.46 12.67
C LYS A 25 7.74 0.00 12.45
N PRO A 26 8.43 -0.96 13.06
CA PRO A 26 8.08 -2.38 12.90
C PRO A 26 6.88 -2.83 13.74
N ASP A 27 6.25 -1.91 14.48
CA ASP A 27 5.14 -2.23 15.37
C ASP A 27 3.96 -2.82 14.59
N PRO A 28 3.40 -3.97 15.00
CA PRO A 28 2.30 -4.60 14.27
C PRO A 28 1.05 -3.73 14.29
N ILE A 29 0.31 -3.74 13.19
CA ILE A 29 -1.01 -3.11 13.09
C ILE A 29 -2.06 -4.19 13.38
N PRO A 30 -2.97 -3.98 14.36
CA PRO A 30 -4.02 -4.94 14.63
C PRO A 30 -4.90 -5.20 13.41
N ARG A 31 -5.28 -6.46 13.21
CA ARG A 31 -6.11 -6.89 12.07
C ARG A 31 -7.41 -6.09 11.98
N GLU A 32 -8.04 -5.84 13.11
CA GLU A 32 -9.31 -5.10 13.20
C GLU A 32 -9.18 -3.66 12.69
N VAL A 33 -7.99 -3.05 12.87
CA VAL A 33 -7.69 -1.71 12.34
C VAL A 33 -7.56 -1.76 10.82
N ILE A 34 -6.89 -2.79 10.29
CA ILE A 34 -6.75 -2.97 8.84
C ILE A 34 -8.12 -3.20 8.20
N GLU A 35 -8.95 -4.06 8.80
CA GLU A 35 -10.31 -4.35 8.32
C GLU A 35 -11.19 -3.09 8.36
N GLN A 36 -11.12 -2.28 9.42
CA GLN A 36 -11.84 -1.00 9.51
C GLN A 36 -11.40 -0.02 8.40
N LEU A 37 -10.11 0.02 8.09
CA LEU A 37 -9.58 0.87 7.02
C LEU A 37 -9.99 0.38 5.64
N LEU A 38 -10.04 -0.92 5.43
CA LEU A 38 -10.52 -1.53 4.18
C LEU A 38 -12.01 -1.31 3.99
N ASP A 39 -12.81 -1.44 5.07
CA ASP A 39 -14.24 -1.12 5.04
C ASP A 39 -14.48 0.34 4.63
N ALA A 40 -13.70 1.28 5.18
CA ALA A 40 -13.79 2.68 4.76
C ALA A 40 -13.34 2.91 3.31
N ALA A 41 -12.36 2.15 2.82
CA ALA A 41 -11.82 2.29 1.47
C ALA A 41 -12.84 1.93 0.38
N VAL A 42 -13.69 0.92 0.61
CA VAL A 42 -14.68 0.46 -0.36
C VAL A 42 -15.87 1.41 -0.55
N TRP A 43 -15.92 2.51 0.20
CA TRP A 43 -16.87 3.61 0.00
C TRP A 43 -16.37 4.65 -1.02
N ALA A 44 -15.25 4.39 -1.68
CA ALA A 44 -14.80 5.24 -2.78
C ALA A 44 -15.83 5.25 -3.92
N PRO A 45 -16.03 6.40 -4.58
CA PRO A 45 -16.95 6.47 -5.70
C PRO A 45 -16.46 5.58 -6.84
N ASN A 46 -17.38 4.85 -7.46
CA ASN A 46 -17.12 4.09 -8.67
C ASN A 46 -18.35 4.13 -9.58
N HIS A 47 -18.12 4.19 -10.87
CA HIS A 47 -19.19 4.20 -11.86
C HIS A 47 -19.72 2.77 -12.05
N TRP A 48 -21.03 2.62 -12.32
CA TRP A 48 -21.71 1.34 -12.56
C TRP A 48 -21.60 0.32 -11.40
N MET A 49 -21.23 0.72 -10.21
CA MET A 49 -21.05 -0.18 -9.06
C MET A 49 -20.13 -1.36 -9.39
N THR A 50 -19.08 -1.09 -10.14
CA THR A 50 -18.12 -2.12 -10.57
C THR A 50 -17.28 -2.67 -9.43
N GLU A 51 -17.08 -1.87 -8.37
CA GLU A 51 -16.24 -2.21 -7.20
C GLU A 51 -14.92 -2.89 -7.61
N PRO A 52 -14.11 -2.21 -8.46
CA PRO A 52 -13.05 -2.87 -9.22
C PRO A 52 -11.82 -3.21 -8.40
N TRP A 53 -11.72 -2.67 -7.20
CA TRP A 53 -10.57 -2.81 -6.29
C TRP A 53 -10.48 -4.21 -5.70
N GLN A 54 -9.25 -4.69 -5.58
CA GLN A 54 -8.91 -5.85 -4.76
C GLN A 54 -7.75 -5.49 -3.84
N PHE A 55 -7.85 -5.88 -2.58
CA PHE A 55 -6.84 -5.62 -1.58
C PHE A 55 -6.25 -6.94 -1.10
N PHE A 56 -4.93 -7.07 -1.20
CA PHE A 56 -4.19 -8.21 -0.66
C PHE A 56 -3.34 -7.72 0.50
N VAL A 57 -3.68 -8.16 1.70
CA VAL A 57 -2.92 -7.83 2.92
C VAL A 57 -1.80 -8.84 3.08
N LEU A 58 -0.55 -8.39 2.99
CA LEU A 58 0.63 -9.24 3.06
C LEU A 58 1.31 -9.12 4.41
N GLU A 59 1.31 -10.22 5.14
CA GLU A 59 1.98 -10.40 6.43
C GLU A 59 2.77 -11.71 6.42
N GLY A 60 3.65 -11.89 7.39
CA GLY A 60 4.39 -13.15 7.59
C GLY A 60 5.06 -13.64 6.30
N GLU A 61 4.75 -14.87 5.91
CA GLU A 61 5.32 -15.54 4.74
C GLU A 61 4.98 -14.85 3.43
N ALA A 62 3.73 -14.39 3.24
CA ALA A 62 3.33 -13.69 2.03
C ALA A 62 4.14 -12.40 1.82
N LYS A 63 4.45 -11.68 2.91
CA LYS A 63 5.32 -10.51 2.85
C LYS A 63 6.76 -10.88 2.50
N ARG A 64 7.26 -12.01 2.99
CA ARG A 64 8.60 -12.51 2.64
C ARG A 64 8.69 -12.85 1.16
N CYS A 65 7.75 -13.63 0.64
CA CYS A 65 7.67 -13.94 -0.79
C CYS A 65 7.62 -12.69 -1.66
N PHE A 66 6.85 -11.69 -1.25
CA PHE A 66 6.78 -10.40 -1.94
C PHE A 66 8.12 -9.65 -1.92
N ALA A 67 8.82 -9.66 -0.79
CA ALA A 67 10.13 -9.04 -0.67
C ALA A 67 11.18 -9.71 -1.57
N GLU A 68 11.17 -11.04 -1.66
CA GLU A 68 12.04 -11.83 -2.54
C GLU A 68 11.75 -11.54 -4.01
N MET A 69 10.47 -11.55 -4.39
CA MET A 69 10.06 -11.22 -5.76
C MET A 69 10.51 -9.79 -6.14
N ARG A 70 10.30 -8.80 -5.27
CA ARG A 70 10.78 -7.43 -5.51
C ARG A 70 12.29 -7.37 -5.66
N ARG A 71 13.04 -8.10 -4.80
CA ARG A 71 14.50 -8.18 -4.89
C ARG A 71 14.92 -8.73 -6.25
N ALA A 72 14.28 -9.80 -6.73
CA ALA A 72 14.57 -10.39 -8.03
C ALA A 72 14.30 -9.42 -9.19
N VAL A 73 13.14 -8.73 -9.16
CA VAL A 73 12.79 -7.72 -10.18
C VAL A 73 13.78 -6.54 -10.17
N HIS A 74 14.17 -6.05 -9.01
CA HIS A 74 15.17 -4.98 -8.91
C HIS A 74 16.53 -5.44 -9.42
N ARG A 75 16.97 -6.64 -9.02
CA ARG A 75 18.24 -7.22 -9.48
C ARG A 75 18.29 -7.29 -11.01
N ALA A 76 17.22 -7.74 -11.65
CA ALA A 76 17.16 -7.88 -13.12
C ALA A 76 17.27 -6.56 -13.88
N ARG A 77 17.10 -5.42 -13.22
CA ARG A 77 17.19 -4.07 -13.81
C ARG A 77 18.52 -3.38 -13.59
N LEU A 78 19.39 -3.95 -12.78
CA LEU A 78 20.69 -3.36 -12.49
C LEU A 78 21.66 -3.70 -13.62
N PRO A 79 22.44 -2.74 -14.10
CA PRO A 79 23.47 -2.98 -15.11
C PRO A 79 24.55 -3.97 -14.64
N ASP A 80 24.94 -3.87 -13.37
CA ASP A 80 25.89 -4.75 -12.70
C ASP A 80 25.30 -5.20 -11.35
N PRO A 81 24.48 -6.27 -11.36
CA PRO A 81 23.78 -6.74 -10.15
C PRO A 81 24.72 -7.41 -9.14
N ASP A 82 25.93 -7.78 -9.53
CA ASP A 82 26.90 -8.47 -8.68
C ASP A 82 27.90 -7.54 -8.01
N SER A 83 27.89 -6.25 -8.36
CA SER A 83 28.73 -5.26 -7.67
C SER A 83 28.37 -5.17 -6.17
N PRO A 84 29.36 -4.93 -5.30
CA PRO A 84 29.12 -4.77 -3.85
C PRO A 84 28.07 -3.69 -3.53
N GLN A 85 28.04 -2.61 -4.30
CA GLN A 85 27.09 -1.50 -4.15
C GLN A 85 25.66 -1.97 -4.49
N ALA A 86 25.47 -2.71 -5.59
CA ALA A 86 24.18 -3.26 -6.00
C ALA A 86 23.66 -4.27 -4.96
N GLN A 87 24.50 -5.18 -4.52
CA GLN A 87 24.14 -6.16 -3.49
C GLN A 87 23.72 -5.51 -2.18
N ASN A 88 24.45 -4.50 -1.72
CA ASN A 88 24.08 -3.74 -0.52
C ASN A 88 22.75 -3.01 -0.69
N ALA A 89 22.52 -2.36 -1.83
CA ALA A 89 21.26 -1.67 -2.13
C ALA A 89 20.05 -2.65 -2.16
N LEU A 90 20.22 -3.83 -2.77
CA LEU A 90 19.21 -4.88 -2.81
C LEU A 90 18.89 -5.40 -1.41
N GLU A 91 19.90 -5.60 -0.58
CA GLU A 91 19.72 -6.08 0.79
C GLU A 91 19.00 -5.02 1.66
N ILE A 92 19.39 -3.74 1.56
CA ILE A 92 18.71 -2.64 2.26
C ILE A 92 17.23 -2.59 1.86
N ALA A 93 16.92 -2.68 0.55
CA ALA A 93 15.55 -2.65 0.05
C ALA A 93 14.73 -3.86 0.52
N TYR A 94 15.34 -5.04 0.55
CA TYR A 94 14.75 -6.27 1.04
C TYR A 94 14.40 -6.15 2.52
N ARG A 95 15.37 -5.76 3.37
CA ARG A 95 15.15 -5.57 4.82
C ARG A 95 14.10 -4.49 5.10
N ALA A 96 14.11 -3.39 4.37
CA ALA A 96 13.10 -2.35 4.51
C ALA A 96 11.68 -2.89 4.23
N THR A 97 11.54 -3.79 3.25
CA THR A 97 10.26 -4.46 2.95
C THR A 97 9.83 -5.37 4.10
N LEU A 98 10.74 -6.16 4.67
CA LEU A 98 10.44 -7.05 5.79
C LEU A 98 10.09 -6.28 7.08
N ASN A 99 10.75 -5.15 7.33
CA ASN A 99 10.51 -4.31 8.50
C ASN A 99 9.23 -3.48 8.41
N THR A 100 8.61 -3.38 7.22
CA THR A 100 7.29 -2.74 7.09
C THR A 100 6.24 -3.65 7.76
N PRO A 101 5.44 -3.15 8.72
CA PRO A 101 4.51 -3.99 9.46
C PRO A 101 3.54 -4.74 8.55
N VAL A 102 2.88 -4.00 7.66
CA VAL A 102 1.88 -4.52 6.71
C VAL A 102 2.15 -3.95 5.34
N ILE A 103 2.04 -4.77 4.32
CA ILE A 103 2.02 -4.35 2.92
C ILE A 103 0.64 -4.67 2.35
N ILE A 104 0.02 -3.69 1.73
CA ILE A 104 -1.25 -3.87 1.04
C ILE A 104 -1.01 -3.69 -0.45
N VAL A 105 -1.21 -4.75 -1.21
CA VAL A 105 -1.20 -4.70 -2.67
C VAL A 105 -2.62 -4.39 -3.11
N VAL A 106 -2.77 -3.34 -3.90
CA VAL A 106 -4.06 -2.90 -4.45
C VAL A 106 -4.03 -3.13 -5.95
N THR A 107 -5.01 -3.86 -6.45
CA THR A 107 -5.17 -4.11 -7.89
C THR A 107 -6.56 -3.67 -8.33
N SER A 108 -6.65 -3.27 -9.59
CA SER A 108 -7.92 -3.02 -10.27
C SER A 108 -8.26 -4.19 -11.17
N ARG A 109 -9.54 -4.53 -11.26
CA ARG A 109 -10.04 -5.39 -12.32
C ARG A 109 -9.70 -4.75 -13.68
N VAL A 110 -9.38 -5.56 -14.66
CA VAL A 110 -9.15 -5.12 -16.03
C VAL A 110 -10.42 -5.37 -16.84
N ALA A 111 -11.20 -4.33 -17.10
CA ALA A 111 -12.35 -4.40 -17.99
C ALA A 111 -11.90 -4.48 -19.45
N GLU A 112 -12.70 -5.10 -20.31
CA GLU A 112 -12.45 -5.16 -21.77
C GLU A 112 -12.63 -3.78 -22.40
N ASP A 113 -13.69 -3.08 -22.02
CA ASP A 113 -13.97 -1.71 -22.45
C ASP A 113 -12.90 -0.75 -21.91
N PRO A 114 -12.23 0.03 -22.76
CA PRO A 114 -11.18 0.96 -22.35
C PRO A 114 -11.66 2.07 -21.42
N GLU A 115 -12.89 2.59 -21.61
CA GLU A 115 -13.47 3.65 -20.80
C GLU A 115 -13.77 3.12 -19.38
N VAL A 116 -14.43 1.97 -19.30
CA VAL A 116 -14.71 1.30 -18.01
C VAL A 116 -13.39 0.95 -17.29
N ARG A 117 -12.38 0.51 -18.04
CA ARG A 117 -11.06 0.21 -17.46
C ARG A 117 -10.39 1.42 -16.84
N GLU A 118 -10.49 2.57 -17.49
CA GLU A 118 -9.94 3.83 -16.99
C GLU A 118 -10.68 4.30 -15.73
N GLU A 119 -12.01 4.26 -15.75
CA GLU A 119 -12.86 4.59 -14.60
C GLU A 119 -12.61 3.64 -13.42
N ASP A 120 -12.49 2.34 -13.67
CA ASP A 120 -12.16 1.32 -12.66
C ASP A 120 -10.78 1.59 -12.03
N PHE A 121 -9.81 2.04 -12.82
CA PHE A 121 -8.50 2.41 -12.30
C PHE A 121 -8.57 3.64 -11.39
N TRP A 122 -9.32 4.68 -11.76
CA TRP A 122 -9.51 5.86 -10.93
C TRP A 122 -10.27 5.54 -9.64
N ALA A 123 -11.30 4.72 -9.72
CA ALA A 123 -12.06 4.25 -8.56
C ALA A 123 -11.16 3.47 -7.59
N THR A 124 -10.31 2.58 -8.11
CA THR A 124 -9.34 1.81 -7.32
C THR A 124 -8.32 2.72 -6.64
N PHE A 125 -7.82 3.76 -7.33
CA PHE A 125 -6.95 4.76 -6.72
C PHE A 125 -7.70 5.56 -5.65
N GLY A 126 -8.97 5.91 -5.88
CA GLY A 126 -9.84 6.56 -4.89
C GLY A 126 -9.96 5.73 -3.61
N ALA A 127 -10.18 4.42 -3.75
CA ALA A 127 -10.24 3.49 -2.61
C ALA A 127 -8.91 3.42 -1.86
N ALA A 128 -7.79 3.31 -2.57
CA ALA A 128 -6.46 3.35 -1.94
C ALA A 128 -6.20 4.68 -1.23
N TYR A 129 -6.67 5.80 -1.78
CA TYR A 129 -6.52 7.11 -1.15
C TYR A 129 -7.41 7.24 0.10
N ALA A 130 -8.65 6.75 0.06
CA ALA A 130 -9.54 6.70 1.23
C ALA A 130 -8.92 5.89 2.37
N PHE A 131 -8.34 4.71 2.06
CA PHE A 131 -7.55 3.93 3.02
C PHE A 131 -6.43 4.78 3.66
N MET A 132 -5.65 5.51 2.86
CA MET A 132 -4.54 6.32 3.35
C MET A 132 -5.01 7.48 4.25
N LEU A 133 -6.15 8.09 3.94
CA LEU A 133 -6.76 9.14 4.79
C LEU A 133 -7.24 8.56 6.12
N GLY A 134 -7.93 7.42 6.08
CA GLY A 134 -8.35 6.69 7.26
C GLY A 134 -7.16 6.34 8.16
N ALA A 135 -6.12 5.75 7.59
CA ALA A 135 -4.90 5.41 8.32
C ALA A 135 -4.26 6.64 8.99
N TRP A 136 -4.16 7.76 8.25
CA TRP A 136 -3.61 9.00 8.78
C TRP A 136 -4.45 9.59 9.92
N SER A 137 -5.77 9.48 9.85
CA SER A 137 -6.67 9.91 10.92
C SER A 137 -6.46 9.13 12.22
N MET A 138 -5.97 7.90 12.11
CA MET A 138 -5.62 7.02 13.24
C MET A 138 -4.14 7.12 13.67
N GLY A 139 -3.36 8.04 13.08
CA GLY A 139 -1.94 8.19 13.36
C GLY A 139 -1.04 7.14 12.71
N ILE A 140 -1.57 6.39 11.72
CA ILE A 140 -0.82 5.37 10.98
C ILE A 140 -0.27 6.00 9.70
N GLY A 141 1.06 5.96 9.56
CA GLY A 141 1.74 6.43 8.36
C GLY A 141 1.57 5.44 7.19
N THR A 142 1.41 5.97 6.00
CA THR A 142 1.34 5.18 4.76
C THR A 142 2.35 5.68 3.74
N TYR A 143 2.75 4.80 2.82
CA TYR A 143 3.60 5.14 1.70
C TYR A 143 3.09 4.44 0.44
N PHE A 144 2.39 5.19 -0.40
CA PHE A 144 1.90 4.67 -1.68
C PHE A 144 3.04 4.54 -2.70
N ARG A 145 3.12 3.40 -3.36
CA ARG A 145 4.10 3.13 -4.42
C ARG A 145 3.41 2.50 -5.61
N SER A 146 3.57 3.10 -6.77
CA SER A 146 3.21 2.48 -8.05
C SER A 146 4.44 1.76 -8.63
N GLY A 147 4.20 0.72 -9.44
CA GLY A 147 5.26 0.07 -10.20
C GLY A 147 6.23 -0.79 -9.38
N ALA A 148 5.82 -1.27 -8.20
CA ALA A 148 6.65 -2.18 -7.41
C ALA A 148 7.05 -3.47 -8.17
N LEU A 149 6.32 -3.79 -9.25
CA LEU A 149 6.47 -4.98 -10.09
C LEU A 149 6.67 -4.65 -11.59
N ARG A 150 6.91 -3.38 -11.91
CA ARG A 150 7.22 -2.96 -13.29
C ARG A 150 8.68 -3.02 -13.57
#